data_1e99e2193ee414287af1e3d7f2398615
#
_entry.id   1e99e2193ee414287af1e3d7f2398615
#
_cell.length_a   1.000
_cell.length_b   1.000
_cell.length_c   1.000
_cell.angle_alpha   90.00
_cell.angle_beta   90.00
_cell.angle_gamma   90.00
#
_symmetry.space_group_name_H-M   'P 1'
#
loop_
_entity.id
_entity.type
_entity.pdbx_description
1 polymer ?
#
loop_
_entity_poly.entity_id
_entity_poly.type
_entity_poly.pdbx_seq_one_letter_code
_entity_poly.pdbx_strand_id
1 'polypeptide(L)'
;MASRGGNGCAPAAQQVNTMRELRDKRGLTEAEAIERYRAKNYPKPALTADIAVFAKGEAGLKLLLIRRGGHPFLGCWALPGGFADAGETIEQTASRELQEETGLTGLPLKLVGVYSAPGRDPRGWTVSAAYAVCVGAEQPRAEAGDDAAEAAWFEVRDGAVLLPEGEGLAFDHEQIIADAARAIG
;
A
#
# COMPACT_ATOMS: atom_id res chain seq x y z
N MET A 1 26.30 -43.68 -64.33
CA MET A 1 26.82 -43.35 -63.04
C MET A 1 26.32 -41.95 -62.66
N ALA A 2 25.51 -41.90 -61.67
CA ALA A 2 24.72 -40.70 -61.28
C ALA A 2 25.50 -39.73 -60.47
N SER A 3 25.48 -38.44 -60.84
CA SER A 3 25.88 -37.34 -60.00
C SER A 3 24.67 -36.61 -59.46
N ARG A 4 24.54 -36.60 -58.16
CA ARG A 4 23.47 -35.90 -57.43
C ARG A 4 23.81 -34.42 -57.26
N GLY A 5 22.95 -33.56 -57.82
CA GLY A 5 22.98 -32.11 -57.58
C GLY A 5 22.51 -31.79 -56.17
N GLY A 6 23.33 -31.06 -55.43
CA GLY A 6 22.95 -30.51 -54.14
C GLY A 6 22.10 -29.23 -54.30
N ASN A 7 20.86 -29.27 -53.85
CA ASN A 7 20.03 -28.09 -53.67
C ASN A 7 20.51 -27.30 -52.45
N GLY A 8 21.20 -26.21 -52.70
CA GLY A 8 21.48 -25.18 -51.68
C GLY A 8 20.21 -24.42 -51.36
N CYS A 9 19.65 -24.68 -50.22
CA CYS A 9 18.56 -23.85 -49.68
C CYS A 9 19.18 -22.50 -49.19
N ALA A 10 18.86 -21.43 -49.88
CA ALA A 10 19.23 -20.08 -49.43
C ALA A 10 18.41 -19.77 -48.15
N PRO A 11 19.04 -19.16 -47.14
CA PRO A 11 18.30 -18.75 -45.94
C PRO A 11 17.28 -17.68 -46.31
N ALA A 12 16.04 -17.90 -45.89
CA ALA A 12 14.97 -16.92 -45.99
C ALA A 12 15.40 -15.63 -45.26
N ALA A 13 15.51 -14.55 -46.02
CA ALA A 13 15.69 -13.20 -45.46
C ALA A 13 14.53 -12.95 -44.52
N GLN A 14 14.85 -12.82 -43.22
CA GLN A 14 13.91 -12.32 -42.20
C GLN A 14 13.45 -10.94 -42.64
N GLN A 15 12.22 -10.84 -43.10
CA GLN A 15 11.54 -9.55 -43.26
C GLN A 15 11.45 -8.91 -41.87
N VAL A 16 12.35 -8.02 -41.57
CA VAL A 16 12.22 -7.09 -40.44
C VAL A 16 11.00 -6.21 -40.78
N ASN A 17 9.86 -6.57 -40.23
CA ASN A 17 8.65 -5.77 -40.29
C ASN A 17 8.95 -4.48 -39.52
N THR A 18 9.38 -3.46 -40.24
CA THR A 18 9.56 -2.10 -39.71
C THR A 18 8.17 -1.61 -39.32
N MET A 19 7.75 -1.86 -38.08
CA MET A 19 6.54 -1.27 -37.53
C MET A 19 6.68 0.24 -37.71
N ARG A 20 5.77 0.82 -38.52
CA ARG A 20 5.70 2.26 -38.74
C ARG A 20 5.61 2.95 -37.38
N GLU A 21 6.60 3.74 -37.04
CA GLU A 21 6.67 4.45 -35.79
C GLU A 21 5.45 5.38 -35.65
N LEU A 22 4.54 5.06 -34.72
CA LEU A 22 3.33 5.85 -34.48
C LEU A 22 3.69 7.17 -33.82
N ARG A 23 3.05 8.26 -34.29
CA ARG A 23 3.23 9.61 -33.72
C ARG A 23 1.89 10.14 -33.19
N ASP A 24 1.93 10.82 -32.05
CA ASP A 24 0.77 11.47 -31.44
C ASP A 24 0.34 12.73 -32.23
N LYS A 25 -0.72 13.42 -31.75
CA LYS A 25 -1.23 14.69 -32.37
C LYS A 25 -0.21 15.82 -32.44
N ARG A 26 0.89 15.71 -31.66
CA ARG A 26 2.00 16.69 -31.62
C ARG A 26 3.19 16.22 -32.42
N GLY A 27 3.06 15.10 -33.15
CA GLY A 27 4.11 14.50 -33.96
C GLY A 27 5.19 13.76 -33.17
N LEU A 28 4.94 13.48 -31.87
CA LEU A 28 5.91 12.79 -31.00
C LEU A 28 5.75 11.29 -31.08
N THR A 29 6.86 10.55 -31.04
CA THR A 29 6.89 9.12 -30.75
C THR A 29 6.59 8.89 -29.28
N GLU A 30 6.33 7.63 -28.88
CA GLU A 30 6.12 7.25 -27.49
C GLU A 30 7.33 7.62 -26.61
N ALA A 31 8.54 7.30 -27.06
CA ALA A 31 9.77 7.61 -26.33
C ALA A 31 9.94 9.12 -26.11
N GLU A 32 9.76 9.94 -27.16
CA GLU A 32 9.83 11.39 -27.08
C GLU A 32 8.75 11.97 -26.15
N ALA A 33 7.54 11.40 -26.16
CA ALA A 33 6.45 11.82 -25.29
C ALA A 33 6.73 11.50 -23.82
N ILE A 34 7.28 10.31 -23.52
CA ILE A 34 7.67 9.89 -22.16
C ILE A 34 8.81 10.77 -21.64
N GLU A 35 9.84 11.02 -22.45
CA GLU A 35 10.96 11.88 -22.06
C GLU A 35 10.47 13.30 -21.73
N ARG A 36 9.61 13.86 -22.58
CA ARG A 36 9.02 15.18 -22.37
C ARG A 36 8.12 15.24 -21.13
N TYR A 37 7.41 14.16 -20.80
CA TYR A 37 6.63 14.06 -19.59
C TYR A 37 7.53 14.06 -18.35
N ARG A 38 8.61 13.24 -18.35
CA ARG A 38 9.57 13.15 -17.25
C ARG A 38 10.26 14.49 -16.98
N ALA A 39 10.60 15.23 -18.03
CA ALA A 39 11.22 16.56 -17.93
C ALA A 39 10.34 17.61 -17.24
N LYS A 40 9.02 17.44 -17.21
CA LYS A 40 8.10 18.39 -16.59
C LYS A 40 8.06 18.34 -15.06
N ASN A 41 8.58 17.26 -14.47
CA ASN A 41 8.62 17.06 -13.00
C ASN A 41 7.32 17.47 -12.28
N TYR A 42 6.19 16.90 -12.70
CA TYR A 42 4.90 17.15 -12.04
C TYR A 42 4.96 16.77 -10.55
N PRO A 43 4.33 17.56 -9.66
CA PRO A 43 4.14 17.17 -8.28
C PRO A 43 3.48 15.79 -8.18
N LYS A 44 3.98 14.95 -7.30
CA LYS A 44 3.46 13.59 -7.06
C LYS A 44 3.08 13.46 -5.60
N PRO A 45 1.94 12.81 -5.28
CA PRO A 45 1.65 12.47 -3.89
C PRO A 45 2.66 11.43 -3.40
N ALA A 46 2.95 11.47 -2.11
CA ALA A 46 3.48 10.30 -1.42
C ALA A 46 2.36 9.27 -1.29
N LEU A 47 2.69 8.00 -1.47
CA LEU A 47 1.75 6.90 -1.33
C LEU A 47 2.05 6.15 -0.02
N THR A 48 1.01 5.88 0.77
CA THR A 48 1.10 5.11 2.02
C THR A 48 0.08 3.98 2.04
N ALA A 49 0.32 2.99 2.90
CA ALA A 49 -0.68 2.00 3.28
C ALA A 49 -0.94 2.07 4.78
N ASP A 50 -2.20 1.97 5.21
CA ASP A 50 -2.63 1.87 6.61
C ASP A 50 -3.42 0.58 6.80
N ILE A 51 -3.18 -0.18 7.88
CA ILE A 51 -3.75 -1.52 8.05
C ILE A 51 -4.55 -1.62 9.34
N ALA A 52 -5.87 -1.87 9.23
CA ALA A 52 -6.75 -2.15 10.35
C ALA A 52 -6.84 -3.65 10.60
N VAL A 53 -6.09 -4.15 11.60
CA VAL A 53 -6.15 -5.55 12.03
C VAL A 53 -7.15 -5.67 13.17
N PHE A 54 -8.28 -6.32 12.91
CA PHE A 54 -9.29 -6.58 13.92
C PHE A 54 -9.17 -8.01 14.45
N ALA A 55 -9.53 -8.20 15.72
CA ALA A 55 -9.74 -9.50 16.34
C ALA A 55 -11.16 -9.57 16.92
N LYS A 56 -11.91 -10.64 16.57
CA LYS A 56 -13.29 -10.82 17.03
C LYS A 56 -13.38 -12.03 17.95
N GLY A 57 -13.59 -11.77 19.25
CA GLY A 57 -13.75 -12.77 20.30
C GLY A 57 -15.05 -12.61 21.07
N GLU A 58 -15.27 -13.43 22.12
CA GLU A 58 -16.45 -13.36 22.99
C GLU A 58 -16.58 -11.99 23.69
N ALA A 59 -15.45 -11.35 23.99
CA ALA A 59 -15.39 -10.01 24.62
C ALA A 59 -15.68 -8.86 23.65
N GLY A 60 -15.97 -9.14 22.36
CA GLY A 60 -16.25 -8.14 21.34
C GLY A 60 -15.15 -7.98 20.32
N LEU A 61 -15.19 -6.84 19.63
CA LEU A 61 -14.24 -6.48 18.58
C LEU A 61 -13.07 -5.70 19.17
N LYS A 62 -11.85 -6.06 18.79
CA LYS A 62 -10.63 -5.31 19.12
C LYS A 62 -9.87 -4.92 17.87
N LEU A 63 -9.09 -3.85 17.96
CA LEU A 63 -8.24 -3.32 16.91
C LEU A 63 -6.80 -3.23 17.40
N LEU A 64 -5.86 -3.68 16.58
CA LEU A 64 -4.43 -3.49 16.82
C LEU A 64 -4.01 -2.09 16.42
N LEU A 65 -3.36 -1.38 17.34
CA LEU A 65 -2.74 -0.09 17.09
C LEU A 65 -1.28 -0.12 17.51
N ILE A 66 -0.49 0.75 16.91
CA ILE A 66 0.89 1.05 17.31
C ILE A 66 0.96 2.44 17.93
N ARG A 67 1.90 2.66 18.84
CA ARG A 67 2.20 4.00 19.37
C ARG A 67 3.33 4.60 18.55
N ARG A 68 3.11 5.79 18.01
CA ARG A 68 4.10 6.47 17.16
C ARG A 68 5.33 6.90 17.95
N GLY A 69 6.51 6.44 17.51
CA GLY A 69 7.81 6.82 18.07
C GLY A 69 8.38 8.12 17.50
N GLY A 70 7.77 8.68 16.42
CA GLY A 70 8.28 9.87 15.72
C GLY A 70 7.22 10.88 15.33
N HIS A 71 7.69 12.07 14.91
CA HIS A 71 6.82 13.13 14.37
C HIS A 71 6.37 12.84 12.93
N PRO A 72 5.21 13.36 12.54
CA PRO A 72 4.19 14.05 13.33
C PRO A 72 3.41 13.09 14.26
N PHE A 73 2.64 13.62 15.18
CA PHE A 73 1.80 12.86 16.11
C PHE A 73 2.60 11.93 17.05
N LEU A 74 3.78 12.35 17.51
CA LEU A 74 4.60 11.60 18.48
C LEU A 74 3.76 11.21 19.70
N GLY A 75 3.78 9.92 20.05
CA GLY A 75 3.07 9.35 21.19
C GLY A 75 1.58 9.08 20.98
N CYS A 76 0.98 9.49 19.84
CA CYS A 76 -0.38 9.11 19.46
C CYS A 76 -0.44 7.66 18.98
N TRP A 77 -1.62 7.06 19.08
CA TRP A 77 -1.92 5.76 18.49
C TRP A 77 -2.21 5.88 17.01
N ALA A 78 -1.80 4.89 16.24
CA ALA A 78 -1.99 4.83 14.80
C ALA A 78 -2.31 3.41 14.35
N LEU A 79 -2.91 3.29 13.18
CA LEU A 79 -2.90 2.03 12.44
C LEU A 79 -1.44 1.71 12.05
N PRO A 80 -1.01 0.45 12.07
CA PRO A 80 0.22 0.03 11.42
C PRO A 80 0.23 0.49 9.97
N GLY A 81 1.39 1.00 9.49
CA GLY A 81 1.47 1.48 8.12
C GLY A 81 2.54 2.52 7.88
N GLY A 82 2.89 2.70 6.60
CA GLY A 82 3.95 3.62 6.20
C GLY A 82 3.99 3.88 4.70
N PHE A 83 5.12 4.41 4.25
CA PHE A 83 5.31 4.83 2.86
C PHE A 83 5.64 3.66 1.94
N ALA A 84 5.11 3.72 0.72
CA ALA A 84 5.46 2.78 -0.33
C ALA A 84 6.88 3.04 -0.85
N ASP A 85 7.65 1.97 -0.98
CA ASP A 85 8.95 1.99 -1.62
C ASP A 85 8.82 1.94 -3.15
N ALA A 86 9.82 2.49 -3.83
CA ALA A 86 9.86 2.46 -5.28
C ALA A 86 9.97 1.00 -5.78
N GLY A 87 8.98 0.59 -6.58
CA GLY A 87 8.93 -0.76 -7.14
C GLY A 87 8.01 -1.72 -6.39
N GLU A 88 7.46 -1.33 -5.23
CA GLU A 88 6.41 -2.09 -4.55
C GLU A 88 5.03 -1.83 -5.14
N THR A 89 4.16 -2.84 -5.08
CA THR A 89 2.72 -2.59 -5.14
C THR A 89 2.24 -2.14 -3.76
N ILE A 90 1.09 -1.47 -3.70
CA ILE A 90 0.58 -0.96 -2.43
C ILE A 90 0.18 -2.10 -1.46
N GLU A 91 -0.18 -3.28 -1.97
CA GLU A 91 -0.42 -4.48 -1.19
C GLU A 91 0.88 -5.04 -0.58
N GLN A 92 2.00 -4.94 -1.30
CA GLN A 92 3.31 -5.32 -0.79
C GLN A 92 3.74 -4.37 0.32
N THR A 93 3.55 -3.06 0.11
CA THR A 93 3.77 -2.05 1.16
C THR A 93 2.96 -2.38 2.42
N ALA A 94 1.65 -2.62 2.30
CA ALA A 94 0.80 -2.95 3.44
C ALA A 94 1.29 -4.20 4.20
N SER A 95 1.74 -5.23 3.49
CA SER A 95 2.24 -6.46 4.10
C SER A 95 3.58 -6.27 4.78
N ARG A 96 4.49 -5.50 4.18
CA ARG A 96 5.80 -5.17 4.73
C ARG A 96 5.68 -4.33 6.01
N GLU A 97 4.94 -3.22 5.94
CA GLU A 97 4.73 -2.31 7.08
C GLU A 97 4.08 -3.05 8.27
N LEU A 98 3.06 -3.87 7.99
CA LEU A 98 2.45 -4.69 9.04
C LEU A 98 3.45 -5.62 9.72
N GLN A 99 4.32 -6.26 8.93
CA GLN A 99 5.37 -7.13 9.47
C GLN A 99 6.41 -6.35 10.27
N GLU A 100 6.89 -5.22 9.75
CA GLU A 100 7.94 -4.40 10.37
C GLU A 100 7.49 -3.81 11.71
N GLU A 101 6.25 -3.31 11.78
CA GLU A 101 5.74 -2.63 12.98
C GLU A 101 5.07 -3.56 14.00
N THR A 102 4.63 -4.77 13.60
CA THR A 102 3.85 -5.66 14.49
C THR A 102 4.31 -7.11 14.51
N GLY A 103 5.21 -7.50 13.61
CA GLY A 103 5.63 -8.90 13.43
C GLY A 103 4.59 -9.80 12.74
N LEU A 104 3.40 -9.28 12.38
CA LEU A 104 2.33 -10.06 11.77
C LEU A 104 2.56 -10.25 10.28
N THR A 105 2.38 -11.49 9.78
CA THR A 105 2.59 -11.84 8.37
C THR A 105 1.48 -12.74 7.83
N GLY A 106 1.35 -12.79 6.49
CA GLY A 106 0.49 -13.76 5.81
C GLY A 106 -1.02 -13.53 5.99
N LEU A 107 -1.43 -12.35 6.46
CA LEU A 107 -2.84 -12.04 6.65
C LEU A 107 -3.50 -11.65 5.31
N PRO A 108 -4.74 -12.11 5.04
CA PRO A 108 -5.47 -11.79 3.80
C PRO A 108 -6.06 -10.37 3.86
N LEU A 109 -5.23 -9.37 3.62
CA LEU A 109 -5.61 -7.95 3.65
C LEU A 109 -6.61 -7.64 2.54
N LYS A 110 -7.70 -6.94 2.88
CA LYS A 110 -8.72 -6.47 1.93
C LYS A 110 -8.74 -4.95 1.90
N LEU A 111 -8.72 -4.38 0.70
CA LEU A 111 -8.82 -2.92 0.53
C LEU A 111 -10.16 -2.41 1.08
N VAL A 112 -10.09 -1.41 1.96
CA VAL A 112 -11.23 -0.67 2.51
C VAL A 112 -11.54 0.54 1.66
N GLY A 113 -10.51 1.32 1.33
CA GLY A 113 -10.66 2.54 0.56
C GLY A 113 -9.35 3.29 0.35
N VAL A 114 -9.45 4.43 -0.33
CA VAL A 114 -8.34 5.34 -0.57
C VAL A 114 -8.65 6.69 0.07
N TYR A 115 -7.74 7.18 0.88
CA TYR A 115 -7.86 8.41 1.67
C TYR A 115 -6.89 9.45 1.12
N SER A 116 -7.42 10.55 0.59
CA SER A 116 -6.65 11.57 -0.13
C SER A 116 -7.10 12.99 0.18
N ALA A 117 -7.79 13.22 1.30
CA ALA A 117 -8.24 14.54 1.69
C ALA A 117 -7.04 15.49 1.81
N PRO A 118 -7.11 16.71 1.24
CA PRO A 118 -6.06 17.69 1.41
C PRO A 118 -5.80 17.99 2.89
N GLY A 119 -4.53 17.93 3.29
CA GLY A 119 -4.13 18.20 4.68
C GLY A 119 -4.30 17.03 5.67
N ARG A 120 -4.68 15.82 5.19
CA ARG A 120 -4.73 14.62 6.04
C ARG A 120 -3.38 14.32 6.72
N ASP A 121 -2.30 14.68 6.07
CA ASP A 121 -0.93 14.55 6.57
C ASP A 121 -0.23 15.91 6.55
N PRO A 122 0.26 16.42 7.69
CA PRO A 122 0.94 17.73 7.75
C PRO A 122 2.28 17.75 7.01
N ARG A 123 2.85 16.61 6.65
CA ARG A 123 4.11 16.53 5.89
C ARG A 123 3.94 16.91 4.42
N GLY A 124 2.72 16.80 3.87
CA GLY A 124 2.45 17.18 2.48
C GLY A 124 1.32 16.43 1.81
N TRP A 125 1.37 16.37 0.49
CA TRP A 125 0.36 15.66 -0.30
C TRP A 125 0.57 14.15 -0.21
N THR A 126 -0.25 13.50 0.60
CA THR A 126 -0.20 12.06 0.87
C THR A 126 -1.53 11.40 0.49
N VAL A 127 -1.45 10.26 -0.15
CA VAL A 127 -2.59 9.39 -0.48
C VAL A 127 -2.37 8.04 0.18
N SER A 128 -3.30 7.58 1.00
CA SER A 128 -3.23 6.29 1.67
C SER A 128 -4.25 5.30 1.12
N ALA A 129 -3.80 4.08 0.88
CA ALA A 129 -4.68 2.93 0.67
C ALA A 129 -4.85 2.21 2.01
N ALA A 130 -6.08 2.19 2.56
CA ALA A 130 -6.36 1.50 3.80
C ALA A 130 -6.83 0.07 3.55
N TYR A 131 -6.28 -0.85 4.32
CA TYR A 131 -6.63 -2.28 4.29
C TYR A 131 -7.20 -2.72 5.62
N ALA A 132 -8.03 -3.76 5.61
CA ALA A 132 -8.55 -4.39 6.80
C ALA A 132 -8.44 -5.90 6.73
N VAL A 133 -8.31 -6.51 7.91
CA VAL A 133 -8.43 -7.95 8.11
C VAL A 133 -9.05 -8.21 9.47
N CYS A 134 -9.89 -9.25 9.58
CA CYS A 134 -10.38 -9.76 10.85
C CYS A 134 -9.78 -11.13 11.11
N VAL A 135 -9.00 -11.24 12.19
CA VAL A 135 -8.44 -12.49 12.68
C VAL A 135 -9.38 -13.13 13.71
N GLY A 136 -9.17 -14.42 14.04
CA GLY A 136 -10.00 -15.12 15.02
C GLY A 136 -9.88 -14.56 16.45
N ALA A 137 -10.55 -15.21 17.39
CA ALA A 137 -10.61 -14.79 18.79
C ALA A 137 -9.24 -14.75 19.49
N GLU A 138 -8.32 -15.60 19.07
CA GLU A 138 -6.94 -15.54 19.53
C GLU A 138 -6.26 -14.35 18.84
N GLN A 139 -6.05 -13.29 19.63
CA GLN A 139 -5.28 -12.14 19.20
C GLN A 139 -3.85 -12.61 18.91
N PRO A 140 -3.34 -12.46 17.68
CA PRO A 140 -1.94 -12.74 17.44
C PRO A 140 -1.09 -11.86 18.36
N ARG A 141 -0.01 -12.42 18.89
CA ARG A 141 0.96 -11.63 19.64
C ARG A 141 1.60 -10.64 18.69
N ALA A 142 1.34 -9.36 18.90
CA ALA A 142 1.98 -8.29 18.19
C ALA A 142 3.14 -7.78 19.05
N GLU A 143 4.29 -7.60 18.44
CA GLU A 143 5.48 -7.05 19.07
C GLU A 143 5.84 -5.76 18.33
N ALA A 144 5.98 -4.66 19.07
CA ALA A 144 6.42 -3.40 18.48
C ALA A 144 7.81 -3.57 17.85
N GLY A 145 7.95 -3.14 16.60
CA GLY A 145 9.21 -3.17 15.85
C GLY A 145 9.54 -1.78 15.31
N ASP A 146 10.75 -1.61 14.85
CA ASP A 146 11.32 -0.42 14.22
C ASP A 146 10.86 0.92 14.82
N ASP A 147 10.01 1.66 14.12
CA ASP A 147 9.54 3.00 14.53
C ASP A 147 8.35 2.98 15.50
N ALA A 148 7.79 1.81 15.82
CA ALA A 148 6.71 1.67 16.79
C ALA A 148 7.28 1.56 18.22
N ALA A 149 6.88 2.47 19.10
CA ALA A 149 7.28 2.41 20.52
C ALA A 149 6.52 1.33 21.30
N GLU A 150 5.33 0.97 20.85
CA GLU A 150 4.42 0.00 21.48
C GLU A 150 3.40 -0.51 20.46
N ALA A 151 2.95 -1.77 20.61
CA ALA A 151 1.81 -2.32 19.88
C ALA A 151 0.80 -2.89 20.87
N ALA A 152 -0.50 -2.52 20.74
CA ALA A 152 -1.52 -2.93 21.69
C ALA A 152 -2.90 -3.13 21.04
N TRP A 153 -3.74 -3.95 21.68
CA TRP A 153 -5.10 -4.23 21.27
C TRP A 153 -6.10 -3.42 22.07
N PHE A 154 -6.95 -2.65 21.38
CA PHE A 154 -7.98 -1.79 21.97
C PHE A 154 -9.38 -2.28 21.61
N GLU A 155 -10.35 -2.11 22.53
CA GLU A 155 -11.77 -2.38 22.24
C GLU A 155 -12.29 -1.41 21.18
N VAL A 156 -13.19 -1.93 20.33
CA VAL A 156 -13.93 -1.14 19.34
C VAL A 156 -15.41 -1.26 19.62
N ARG A 157 -16.11 -0.13 19.79
CA ARG A 157 -17.57 -0.03 19.92
C ARG A 157 -18.14 0.93 18.89
N ASP A 158 -19.17 0.53 18.21
CA ASP A 158 -19.88 1.36 17.22
C ASP A 158 -18.94 1.99 16.17
N GLY A 159 -17.87 1.24 15.80
CA GLY A 159 -16.86 1.70 14.85
C GLY A 159 -15.80 2.65 15.41
N ALA A 160 -15.84 2.98 16.70
CA ALA A 160 -14.86 3.79 17.39
C ALA A 160 -13.97 2.96 18.30
N VAL A 161 -12.67 3.25 18.31
CA VAL A 161 -11.72 2.63 19.22
C VAL A 161 -11.76 3.33 20.59
N LEU A 162 -11.73 2.53 21.66
CA LEU A 162 -11.74 3.05 23.04
C LEU A 162 -10.30 3.19 23.54
N LEU A 163 -9.78 4.40 23.48
CA LEU A 163 -8.44 4.75 24.01
C LEU A 163 -8.52 5.19 25.47
N PRO A 164 -7.42 5.08 26.24
CA PRO A 164 -7.29 5.68 27.56
C PRO A 164 -7.51 7.20 27.54
N GLU A 165 -7.91 7.77 28.69
CA GLU A 165 -8.13 9.21 28.83
C GLU A 165 -6.86 10.01 28.52
N GLY A 166 -6.98 11.01 27.67
CA GLY A 166 -5.88 11.87 27.25
C GLY A 166 -5.04 11.33 26.10
N GLU A 167 -5.34 10.14 25.61
CA GLU A 167 -4.69 9.57 24.41
C GLU A 167 -5.53 9.79 23.15
N GLY A 168 -4.89 9.87 21.98
CA GLY A 168 -5.55 10.18 20.72
C GLY A 168 -5.00 9.40 19.55
N LEU A 169 -5.76 9.41 18.45
CA LEU A 169 -5.35 8.85 17.16
C LEU A 169 -4.54 9.87 16.35
N ALA A 170 -3.62 9.36 15.56
CA ALA A 170 -2.88 10.13 14.58
C ALA A 170 -3.70 10.32 13.29
N PHE A 171 -3.41 11.38 12.55
CA PHE A 171 -3.94 11.66 11.22
C PHE A 171 -5.48 11.62 11.15
N ASP A 172 -6.02 11.01 10.10
CA ASP A 172 -7.43 10.72 9.89
C ASP A 172 -7.78 9.25 10.18
N HIS A 173 -6.99 8.58 11.05
CA HIS A 173 -7.15 7.16 11.35
C HIS A 173 -8.50 6.85 12.00
N GLU A 174 -9.12 7.79 12.71
CA GLU A 174 -10.49 7.62 13.23
C GLU A 174 -11.48 7.30 12.10
N GLN A 175 -11.40 8.03 10.97
CA GLN A 175 -12.25 7.80 9.81
C GLN A 175 -11.95 6.43 9.16
N ILE A 176 -10.67 6.08 9.01
CA ILE A 176 -10.26 4.80 8.44
C ILE A 176 -10.78 3.63 9.29
N ILE A 177 -10.66 3.72 10.62
CA ILE A 177 -11.12 2.70 11.56
C ILE A 177 -12.64 2.51 11.47
N ALA A 178 -13.40 3.59 11.43
CA ALA A 178 -14.85 3.53 11.30
C ALA A 178 -15.28 2.85 9.98
N ASP A 179 -14.62 3.18 8.87
CA ASP A 179 -14.89 2.57 7.56
C ASP A 179 -14.49 1.10 7.53
N ALA A 180 -13.32 0.76 8.08
CA ALA A 180 -12.81 -0.59 8.17
C ALA A 180 -13.71 -1.49 9.03
N ALA A 181 -14.18 -1.00 10.18
CA ALA A 181 -15.08 -1.74 11.04
C ALA A 181 -16.41 -2.08 10.34
N ARG A 182 -16.95 -1.16 9.50
CA ARG A 182 -18.12 -1.44 8.66
C ARG A 182 -17.85 -2.48 7.57
N ALA A 183 -16.65 -2.48 7.02
CA ALA A 183 -16.28 -3.39 5.93
C ALA A 183 -16.06 -4.84 6.36
N ILE A 184 -15.77 -5.10 7.65
CA ILE A 184 -15.55 -6.45 8.20
C ILE A 184 -16.75 -7.03 8.95
N GLY A 185 -17.76 -6.19 9.27
CA GLY A 185 -19.02 -6.60 9.96
C GLY A 185 -19.99 -7.21 9.02
#